data_8d32fbd84c13f92c544ee62f3c3eaa26
#
_entry.id   8d32fbd84c13f92c544ee62f3c3eaa26
#
_cell.length_a   1.000
_cell.length_b   1.000
_cell.length_c   1.000
_cell.angle_alpha   90.00
_cell.angle_beta   90.00
_cell.angle_gamma   90.00
#
_symmetry.space_group_name_H-M   'P 1'
#
loop_
_entity.id
_entity.type
_entity.pdbx_description
1 polymer ?
#
loop_
_entity_poly.entity_id
_entity_poly.type
_entity_poly.pdbx_seq_one_letter_code
_entity_poly.pdbx_strand_id
1 'polypeptide(L)'
;GGRREDLTSLGAGKGGIVNPPVWRASTILYDDVAHLRRGTTTNRDGDLFYGRRGTPTQWALAEAITELEPGAAGTMLYPSGVAAVTGALLSVLKPGDHLLMVDSAYDPTRNFCDNFLKLWGVETTYYDPLIGAGIDALVQPNTAAIFLESPGSLTFEVQDIPAIVEVAKAKGLKTLLDNTWSTPLFLTALDKGIDLT
;
A
#
# COMPACT_ATOMS: atom_id res chain seq x y z
N GLY A 1 -7.64 1.83 17.97
CA GLY A 1 -8.94 1.99 18.44
C GLY A 1 -9.40 3.32 19.02
N GLY A 2 -8.63 4.20 19.65
CA GLY A 2 -9.14 5.36 20.37
C GLY A 2 -9.52 6.59 19.50
N ARG A 3 -9.00 6.73 18.31
CA ARG A 3 -9.11 7.98 17.53
C ARG A 3 -10.49 8.24 16.92
N ARG A 4 -11.16 7.20 16.47
CA ARG A 4 -12.49 7.32 15.87
C ARG A 4 -13.53 7.69 16.92
N GLU A 5 -13.39 7.16 18.12
CA GLU A 5 -14.21 7.50 19.29
C GLU A 5 -13.94 8.93 19.77
N ASP A 6 -12.70 9.36 19.78
CA ASP A 6 -12.31 10.72 20.15
C ASP A 6 -12.83 11.77 19.17
N LEU A 7 -12.86 11.47 17.88
CA LEU A 7 -13.39 12.38 16.85
C LEU A 7 -14.93 12.51 16.87
N THR A 8 -15.62 11.42 17.22
CA THR A 8 -17.08 11.42 17.38
C THR A 8 -17.51 12.11 18.68
N SER A 9 -16.63 12.19 19.66
CA SER A 9 -16.86 12.88 20.94
C SER A 9 -16.71 14.41 20.87
N LEU A 10 -16.14 14.95 19.81
CA LEU A 10 -16.09 16.39 19.55
C LEU A 10 -17.49 16.94 19.29
N GLY A 11 -18.18 17.31 20.34
CA GLY A 11 -19.58 17.73 20.33
C GLY A 11 -20.41 17.07 21.44
N ALA A 12 -19.76 16.28 22.30
CA ALA A 12 -20.35 15.64 23.45
C ALA A 12 -20.98 16.69 24.39
N GLY A 13 -22.26 16.75 24.40
CA GLY A 13 -23.10 17.67 25.19
C GLY A 13 -24.45 17.90 24.52
N LYS A 14 -24.59 17.68 23.21
CA LYS A 14 -25.86 17.89 22.46
C LYS A 14 -26.13 16.85 21.36
N GLY A 15 -25.58 15.63 21.49
CA GLY A 15 -25.64 14.58 20.47
C GLY A 15 -24.30 14.35 19.81
N GLY A 16 -23.94 13.10 19.49
CA GLY A 16 -22.68 12.71 18.84
C GLY A 16 -22.74 12.94 17.32
N ILE A 17 -21.64 13.40 16.73
CA ILE A 17 -21.45 13.44 15.29
C ILE A 17 -20.94 12.08 14.84
N VAL A 18 -21.65 11.42 13.91
CA VAL A 18 -21.27 10.07 13.44
C VAL A 18 -20.04 10.12 12.51
N ASN A 19 -20.00 11.12 11.64
CA ASN A 19 -18.91 11.25 10.66
C ASN A 19 -17.75 12.09 11.21
N PRO A 20 -16.48 11.68 10.96
CA PRO A 20 -15.35 12.54 11.27
C PRO A 20 -15.47 13.89 10.55
N PRO A 21 -15.18 15.01 11.22
CA PRO A 21 -15.20 16.31 10.57
C PRO A 21 -14.08 16.44 9.54
N VAL A 22 -14.29 17.32 8.56
CA VAL A 22 -13.24 17.66 7.58
C VAL A 22 -12.30 18.68 8.20
N TRP A 23 -11.10 18.23 8.52
CA TRP A 23 -10.03 19.06 9.05
C TRP A 23 -9.22 19.70 7.91
N ARG A 24 -9.29 21.03 7.79
CA ARG A 24 -8.47 21.80 6.86
C ARG A 24 -7.35 22.47 7.65
N ALA A 25 -6.14 21.95 7.53
CA ALA A 25 -5.00 22.44 8.28
C ALA A 25 -3.74 22.54 7.42
N SER A 26 -2.92 23.51 7.72
CA SER A 26 -1.56 23.67 7.25
C SER A 26 -0.64 23.76 8.47
N THR A 27 -0.43 24.97 8.98
CA THR A 27 0.37 25.22 10.18
C THR A 27 -0.38 24.77 11.42
N ILE A 28 0.32 24.10 12.31
CA ILE A 28 -0.14 23.71 13.65
C ILE A 28 0.60 24.55 14.68
N LEU A 29 -0.10 25.07 15.68
CA LEU A 29 0.49 25.79 16.80
C LEU A 29 0.85 24.80 17.90
N TYR A 30 1.98 25.04 18.55
CA TYR A 30 2.50 24.21 19.64
C TYR A 30 2.60 25.02 20.91
N ASP A 31 2.39 24.38 22.05
CA ASP A 31 2.46 25.04 23.36
C ASP A 31 3.91 25.48 23.67
N ASP A 32 4.90 24.67 23.27
CA ASP A 32 6.31 24.91 23.48
C ASP A 32 7.20 24.21 22.43
N VAL A 33 8.51 24.45 22.49
CA VAL A 33 9.52 23.84 21.61
C VAL A 33 9.63 22.33 21.84
N ALA A 34 9.39 21.84 23.05
CA ALA A 34 9.44 20.42 23.34
C ALA A 34 8.28 19.70 22.67
N HIS A 35 7.08 20.28 22.66
CA HIS A 35 5.91 19.79 21.92
C HIS A 35 6.20 19.75 20.42
N LEU A 36 6.74 20.82 19.83
CA LEU A 36 7.16 20.84 18.41
C LEU A 36 8.12 19.68 18.09
N ARG A 37 9.14 19.47 18.93
CA ARG A 37 10.13 18.40 18.70
C ARG A 37 9.52 17.01 18.80
N ARG A 38 8.61 16.76 19.73
CA ARG A 38 7.87 15.48 19.80
C ARG A 38 7.04 15.25 18.55
N GLY A 39 6.31 16.24 18.08
CA GLY A 39 5.44 16.13 16.89
C GLY A 39 6.17 15.66 15.63
N THR A 40 7.49 15.91 15.51
CA THR A 40 8.27 15.41 14.38
C THR A 40 8.36 13.89 14.32
N THR A 41 8.28 13.20 15.46
CA THR A 41 8.42 11.74 15.59
C THR A 41 7.09 11.02 15.81
N THR A 42 6.09 11.70 16.41
CA THR A 42 4.82 11.10 16.82
C THR A 42 3.67 11.35 15.81
N ASN A 43 3.91 12.09 14.74
CA ASN A 43 2.89 12.39 13.73
C ASN A 43 2.26 11.12 13.11
N ARG A 44 3.05 10.08 12.88
CA ARG A 44 2.57 8.76 12.41
C ARG A 44 1.62 8.10 13.40
N ASP A 45 1.75 8.42 14.69
CA ASP A 45 0.92 7.90 15.78
C ASP A 45 -0.34 8.78 15.99
N GLY A 46 -0.53 9.79 15.10
CA GLY A 46 -1.68 10.65 14.99
C GLY A 46 -1.63 11.93 15.79
N ASP A 47 -0.44 12.34 16.19
CA ASP A 47 -0.25 13.68 16.71
C ASP A 47 -0.20 14.69 15.57
N LEU A 48 -0.91 15.79 15.74
CA LEU A 48 -0.89 16.89 14.78
C LEU A 48 0.50 17.54 14.77
N PHE A 49 1.16 17.49 13.60
CA PHE A 49 2.46 18.12 13.41
C PHE A 49 2.39 19.22 12.34
N TYR A 50 1.91 18.87 11.16
CA TYR A 50 1.73 19.77 10.04
C TYR A 50 0.64 19.21 9.13
N GLY A 51 -0.34 20.01 8.75
CA GLY A 51 -1.53 19.53 8.05
C GLY A 51 -1.24 18.73 6.78
N ARG A 52 -0.15 19.02 6.05
CA ARG A 52 0.30 18.25 4.90
C ARG A 52 0.73 16.81 5.25
N ARG A 53 1.17 16.57 6.48
CA ARG A 53 1.56 15.23 6.95
C ARG A 53 0.40 14.38 7.46
N GLY A 54 -0.80 14.92 7.42
CA GLY A 54 -2.01 14.25 7.82
C GLY A 54 -2.78 15.03 8.87
N THR A 55 -4.07 14.78 8.87
CA THR A 55 -5.04 15.29 9.83
C THR A 55 -5.98 14.15 10.23
N PRO A 56 -6.80 14.33 11.28
CA PRO A 56 -7.78 13.31 11.65
C PRO A 56 -8.67 12.83 10.50
N THR A 57 -8.93 13.66 9.49
CA THR A 57 -9.72 13.27 8.31
C THR A 57 -9.03 12.13 7.53
N GLN A 58 -7.75 12.28 7.21
CA GLN A 58 -6.99 11.24 6.49
C GLN A 58 -6.75 10.02 7.39
N TRP A 59 -6.45 10.24 8.66
CA TRP A 59 -6.18 9.14 9.59
C TRP A 59 -7.40 8.25 9.79
N ALA A 60 -8.60 8.83 9.93
CA ALA A 60 -9.85 8.07 10.05
C ALA A 60 -10.10 7.19 8.82
N LEU A 61 -9.81 7.69 7.61
CA LEU A 61 -9.92 6.89 6.39
C LEU A 61 -8.87 5.77 6.36
N ALA A 62 -7.61 6.10 6.67
CA ALA A 62 -6.53 5.11 6.69
C ALA A 62 -6.80 3.98 7.71
N GLU A 63 -7.28 4.33 8.91
CA GLU A 63 -7.69 3.35 9.93
C GLU A 63 -8.83 2.45 9.43
N ALA A 64 -9.86 3.04 8.82
CA ALA A 64 -10.99 2.27 8.29
C ALA A 64 -10.57 1.28 7.20
N ILE A 65 -9.63 1.68 6.32
CA ILE A 65 -9.07 0.78 5.29
C ILE A 65 -8.21 -0.31 5.95
N THR A 66 -7.39 0.06 6.93
CA THR A 66 -6.55 -0.90 7.67
C THR A 66 -7.39 -1.97 8.36
N GLU A 67 -8.54 -1.61 8.94
CA GLU A 67 -9.46 -2.56 9.59
C GLU A 67 -10.10 -3.56 8.59
N LEU A 68 -10.19 -3.20 7.31
CA LEU A 68 -10.75 -4.09 6.27
C LEU A 68 -9.76 -5.17 5.83
N GLU A 69 -8.46 -4.99 6.06
CA GLU A 69 -7.42 -5.94 5.64
C GLU A 69 -6.79 -6.58 6.89
N PRO A 70 -7.17 -7.81 7.27
CA PRO A 70 -6.60 -8.51 8.42
C PRO A 70 -5.07 -8.61 8.33
N GLY A 71 -4.39 -8.32 9.43
CA GLY A 71 -2.93 -8.34 9.49
C GLY A 71 -2.25 -7.08 9.00
N ALA A 72 -3.00 -6.08 8.51
CA ALA A 72 -2.42 -4.82 8.08
C ALA A 72 -1.79 -4.05 9.24
N ALA A 73 -0.55 -3.62 9.06
CA ALA A 73 0.14 -2.73 10.00
C ALA A 73 -0.29 -1.27 9.87
N GLY A 74 -0.88 -0.89 8.74
CA GLY A 74 -1.37 0.45 8.45
C GLY A 74 -1.61 0.67 6.97
N THR A 75 -2.24 1.80 6.65
CA THR A 75 -2.58 2.22 5.28
C THR A 75 -1.94 3.54 4.94
N MET A 76 -1.30 3.61 3.79
CA MET A 76 -0.82 4.86 3.19
C MET A 76 -1.78 5.32 2.09
N LEU A 77 -2.23 6.56 2.17
CA LEU A 77 -3.16 7.14 1.18
C LEU A 77 -2.39 7.85 0.07
N TYR A 78 -2.80 7.60 -1.16
CA TYR A 78 -2.26 8.22 -2.38
C TYR A 78 -3.38 8.87 -3.20
N PRO A 79 -3.06 9.86 -4.06
CA PRO A 79 -4.09 10.57 -4.85
C PRO A 79 -4.65 9.74 -6.00
N SER A 80 -4.03 8.62 -6.36
CA SER A 80 -4.49 7.70 -7.40
C SER A 80 -3.90 6.30 -7.21
N GLY A 81 -4.51 5.30 -7.87
CA GLY A 81 -4.00 3.91 -7.85
C GLY A 81 -2.57 3.81 -8.40
N VAL A 82 -2.26 4.47 -9.51
CA VAL A 82 -0.90 4.48 -10.07
C VAL A 82 0.11 5.12 -9.11
N ALA A 83 -0.29 6.17 -8.38
CA ALA A 83 0.57 6.76 -7.35
C ALA A 83 0.81 5.78 -6.18
N ALA A 84 -0.20 5.01 -5.79
CA ALA A 84 -0.07 3.96 -4.77
C ALA A 84 0.87 2.84 -5.23
N VAL A 85 0.67 2.32 -6.45
CA VAL A 85 1.56 1.30 -7.06
C VAL A 85 2.99 1.81 -7.16
N THR A 86 3.19 3.04 -7.64
CA THR A 86 4.51 3.67 -7.72
C THR A 86 5.18 3.75 -6.35
N GLY A 87 4.45 4.24 -5.35
CA GLY A 87 4.95 4.32 -3.97
C GLY A 87 5.30 2.96 -3.39
N ALA A 88 4.47 1.95 -3.63
CA ALA A 88 4.71 0.58 -3.19
C ALA A 88 5.96 -0.03 -3.85
N LEU A 89 6.09 0.06 -5.17
CA LEU A 89 7.27 -0.44 -5.90
C LEU A 89 8.55 0.26 -5.45
N LEU A 90 8.56 1.59 -5.34
CA LEU A 90 9.74 2.35 -4.89
C LEU A 90 10.09 2.11 -3.41
N SER A 91 9.18 1.58 -2.60
CA SER A 91 9.46 1.24 -1.20
C SER A 91 10.27 -0.06 -1.05
N VAL A 92 10.24 -0.93 -2.05
CA VAL A 92 10.88 -2.27 -2.01
C VAL A 92 11.98 -2.46 -3.03
N LEU A 93 12.07 -1.60 -4.07
CA LEU A 93 13.05 -1.69 -5.14
C LEU A 93 14.11 -0.60 -5.04
N LYS A 94 15.30 -0.91 -5.52
CA LYS A 94 16.43 0.02 -5.70
C LYS A 94 17.13 -0.23 -7.04
N PRO A 95 17.95 0.71 -7.54
CA PRO A 95 18.73 0.50 -8.75
C PRO A 95 19.57 -0.79 -8.69
N GLY A 96 19.51 -1.57 -9.76
CA GLY A 96 20.16 -2.87 -9.88
C GLY A 96 19.27 -4.06 -9.49
N ASP A 97 18.09 -3.83 -8.95
CA ASP A 97 17.14 -4.89 -8.65
C ASP A 97 16.39 -5.37 -9.91
N HIS A 98 15.84 -6.59 -9.80
CA HIS A 98 14.95 -7.18 -10.79
C HIS A 98 13.54 -7.33 -10.19
N LEU A 99 12.52 -7.01 -10.99
CA LEU A 99 11.10 -7.11 -10.69
C LEU A 99 10.45 -8.17 -11.59
N LEU A 100 9.73 -9.12 -11.01
CA LEU A 100 8.78 -9.95 -11.73
C LEU A 100 7.41 -9.27 -11.70
N MET A 101 6.87 -8.94 -12.88
CA MET A 101 5.59 -8.23 -13.06
C MET A 101 4.64 -9.14 -13.83
N VAL A 102 3.39 -9.27 -13.35
CA VAL A 102 2.39 -10.02 -14.11
C VAL A 102 2.11 -9.35 -15.46
N ASP A 103 2.02 -10.12 -16.52
CA ASP A 103 1.80 -9.58 -17.89
C ASP A 103 0.41 -8.96 -18.07
N SER A 104 -0.58 -9.39 -17.29
CA SER A 104 -1.92 -8.82 -17.25
C SER A 104 -2.06 -7.59 -16.34
N ALA A 105 -0.96 -6.97 -15.90
CA ALA A 105 -1.00 -5.77 -15.07
C ALA A 105 -1.59 -4.56 -15.82
N TYR A 106 -2.23 -3.68 -15.07
CA TYR A 106 -2.78 -2.42 -15.56
C TYR A 106 -1.77 -1.62 -16.38
N ASP A 107 -2.16 -1.16 -17.57
CA ASP A 107 -1.26 -0.54 -18.54
C ASP A 107 -0.42 0.62 -17.98
N PRO A 108 -0.95 1.58 -17.19
CA PRO A 108 -0.12 2.60 -16.57
C PRO A 108 0.94 2.07 -15.60
N THR A 109 0.70 0.92 -14.94
CA THR A 109 1.71 0.24 -14.10
C THR A 109 2.84 -0.31 -14.97
N ARG A 110 2.50 -0.97 -16.09
CA ARG A 110 3.48 -1.44 -17.07
C ARG A 110 4.29 -0.28 -17.64
N ASN A 111 3.61 0.80 -18.02
CA ASN A 111 4.26 2.00 -18.53
C ASN A 111 5.27 2.60 -17.53
N PHE A 112 4.93 2.62 -16.24
CA PHE A 112 5.85 3.04 -15.18
C PHE A 112 7.10 2.15 -15.12
N CYS A 113 6.93 0.84 -15.23
CA CYS A 113 8.06 -0.11 -15.24
C CYS A 113 8.95 0.07 -16.48
N ASP A 114 8.34 0.12 -17.67
CA ASP A 114 9.06 0.14 -18.94
C ASP A 114 9.79 1.47 -19.20
N ASN A 115 9.32 2.56 -18.63
CA ASN A 115 9.90 3.88 -18.81
C ASN A 115 10.67 4.37 -17.58
N PHE A 116 10.01 4.53 -16.44
CA PHE A 116 10.64 5.11 -15.26
C PHE A 116 11.59 4.12 -14.56
N LEU A 117 11.09 2.94 -14.17
CA LEU A 117 11.91 1.96 -13.43
C LEU A 117 13.10 1.48 -14.24
N LYS A 118 12.93 1.28 -15.54
CA LYS A 118 14.02 0.93 -16.45
C LYS A 118 15.12 2.00 -16.48
N LEU A 119 14.75 3.28 -16.57
CA LEU A 119 15.71 4.39 -16.53
C LEU A 119 16.36 4.52 -15.13
N TRP A 120 15.64 4.14 -14.10
CA TRP A 120 16.16 4.14 -12.72
C TRP A 120 17.07 2.94 -12.42
N GLY A 121 17.19 2.01 -13.37
CA GLY A 121 18.11 0.89 -13.28
C GLY A 121 17.48 -0.37 -12.66
N VAL A 122 16.16 -0.50 -12.67
CA VAL A 122 15.43 -1.73 -12.31
C VAL A 122 15.05 -2.46 -13.58
N GLU A 123 15.38 -3.75 -13.65
CA GLU A 123 14.98 -4.64 -14.74
C GLU A 123 13.62 -5.26 -14.43
N THR A 124 12.72 -5.33 -15.41
CA THR A 124 11.39 -5.94 -15.27
C THR A 124 11.24 -7.10 -16.23
N THR A 125 10.87 -8.27 -15.70
CA THR A 125 10.44 -9.43 -16.50
C THR A 125 8.94 -9.64 -16.30
N TYR A 126 8.21 -9.69 -17.41
CA TYR A 126 6.77 -9.98 -17.39
C TYR A 126 6.54 -11.49 -17.39
N TYR A 127 5.61 -11.95 -16.56
CA TYR A 127 5.28 -13.37 -16.45
C TYR A 127 3.80 -13.66 -16.76
N ASP A 128 3.54 -14.86 -17.27
CA ASP A 128 2.19 -15.36 -17.55
C ASP A 128 1.37 -15.40 -16.24
N PRO A 129 0.18 -14.77 -16.18
CA PRO A 129 -0.68 -14.77 -14.98
C PRO A 129 -1.03 -16.18 -14.49
N LEU A 130 -1.01 -17.20 -15.35
CA LEU A 130 -1.32 -18.57 -14.98
C LEU A 130 -0.10 -19.43 -14.62
N ILE A 131 1.09 -18.81 -14.48
CA ILE A 131 2.36 -19.52 -14.24
C ILE A 131 2.40 -20.29 -12.92
N GLY A 132 1.68 -19.81 -11.89
CA GLY A 132 1.69 -20.40 -10.55
C GLY A 132 3.11 -20.60 -9.99
N ALA A 133 3.40 -21.79 -9.45
CA ALA A 133 4.72 -22.12 -8.91
C ALA A 133 5.85 -22.10 -9.96
N GLY A 134 5.52 -22.17 -11.25
CA GLY A 134 6.51 -22.06 -12.34
C GLY A 134 7.27 -20.74 -12.37
N ILE A 135 6.81 -19.73 -11.65
CA ILE A 135 7.47 -18.43 -11.48
C ILE A 135 8.90 -18.58 -10.87
N ASP A 136 9.17 -19.68 -10.17
CA ASP A 136 10.51 -20.00 -9.62
C ASP A 136 11.59 -19.98 -10.70
N ALA A 137 11.27 -20.43 -11.91
CA ALA A 137 12.23 -20.47 -13.03
C ALA A 137 12.62 -19.09 -13.56
N LEU A 138 11.84 -18.04 -13.24
CA LEU A 138 12.10 -16.67 -13.65
C LEU A 138 12.88 -15.86 -12.60
N VAL A 139 13.07 -16.42 -11.40
CA VAL A 139 13.79 -15.72 -10.31
C VAL A 139 15.27 -15.63 -10.65
N GLN A 140 15.78 -14.41 -10.64
CA GLN A 140 17.20 -14.08 -10.86
C GLN A 140 17.90 -13.78 -9.53
N PRO A 141 19.24 -13.79 -9.46
CA PRO A 141 19.98 -13.50 -8.23
C PRO A 141 19.68 -12.11 -7.62
N ASN A 142 19.29 -11.15 -8.46
CA ASN A 142 18.92 -9.78 -8.08
C ASN A 142 17.40 -9.55 -8.06
N THR A 143 16.58 -10.57 -8.17
CA THR A 143 15.12 -10.42 -8.02
C THR A 143 14.81 -9.97 -6.59
N ALA A 144 14.11 -8.85 -6.46
CA ALA A 144 13.75 -8.27 -5.17
C ALA A 144 12.25 -8.40 -4.87
N ALA A 145 11.41 -8.35 -5.91
CA ALA A 145 9.97 -8.34 -5.72
C ALA A 145 9.22 -9.05 -6.85
N ILE A 146 8.01 -9.50 -6.51
CA ILE A 146 7.00 -10.00 -7.43
C ILE A 146 5.76 -9.11 -7.29
N PHE A 147 5.30 -8.55 -8.41
CA PHE A 147 4.07 -7.78 -8.46
C PHE A 147 2.96 -8.63 -9.12
N LEU A 148 1.85 -8.74 -8.42
CA LEU A 148 0.65 -9.47 -8.83
C LEU A 148 -0.49 -8.48 -9.07
N GLU A 149 -1.41 -8.83 -9.96
CA GLU A 149 -2.71 -8.20 -10.09
C GLU A 149 -3.73 -9.31 -10.41
N SER A 150 -4.69 -9.52 -9.52
CA SER A 150 -5.62 -10.65 -9.65
C SER A 150 -7.00 -10.30 -9.11
N PRO A 151 -8.04 -10.34 -9.95
CA PRO A 151 -8.05 -10.56 -11.40
C PRO A 151 -7.21 -9.55 -12.20
N GLY A 152 -6.61 -9.98 -13.32
CA GLY A 152 -5.79 -9.14 -14.16
C GLY A 152 -6.58 -8.06 -14.89
N SER A 153 -5.90 -6.99 -15.32
CA SER A 153 -6.49 -5.89 -16.08
C SER A 153 -6.95 -6.37 -17.47
N LEU A 154 -8.16 -6.02 -17.86
CA LEU A 154 -8.81 -6.32 -19.14
C LEU A 154 -9.09 -7.81 -19.42
N THR A 155 -8.19 -8.70 -19.07
CA THR A 155 -8.24 -10.13 -19.40
C THR A 155 -8.80 -10.98 -18.28
N PHE A 156 -8.78 -10.48 -17.04
CA PHE A 156 -9.42 -11.04 -15.84
C PHE A 156 -8.93 -12.43 -15.42
N GLU A 157 -7.73 -12.85 -15.80
CA GLU A 157 -7.14 -14.07 -15.25
C GLU A 157 -6.98 -13.96 -13.73
N VAL A 158 -7.28 -15.06 -13.06
CA VAL A 158 -7.09 -15.22 -11.61
C VAL A 158 -5.81 -15.99 -11.36
N GLN A 159 -4.86 -15.40 -10.68
CA GLN A 159 -3.56 -16.01 -10.39
C GLN A 159 -3.65 -17.01 -9.24
N ASP A 160 -2.80 -18.02 -9.25
CA ASP A 160 -2.53 -18.89 -8.10
C ASP A 160 -1.62 -18.14 -7.10
N ILE A 161 -2.22 -17.18 -6.38
CA ILE A 161 -1.51 -16.34 -5.39
C ILE A 161 -0.80 -17.18 -4.33
N PRO A 162 -1.42 -18.22 -3.72
CA PRO A 162 -0.74 -19.06 -2.74
C PRO A 162 0.55 -19.69 -3.28
N ALA A 163 0.52 -20.26 -4.48
CA ALA A 163 1.71 -20.88 -5.08
C ALA A 163 2.83 -19.85 -5.35
N ILE A 164 2.49 -18.66 -5.85
CA ILE A 164 3.46 -17.57 -6.08
C ILE A 164 4.06 -17.08 -4.76
N VAL A 165 3.24 -16.88 -3.75
CA VAL A 165 3.68 -16.42 -2.41
C VAL A 165 4.61 -17.46 -1.75
N GLU A 166 4.35 -18.75 -1.92
CA GLU A 166 5.23 -19.81 -1.40
C GLU A 166 6.62 -19.72 -2.01
N VAL A 167 6.73 -19.55 -3.33
CA VAL A 167 8.00 -19.32 -4.02
C VAL A 167 8.68 -18.04 -3.52
N ALA A 168 7.94 -16.94 -3.42
CA ALA A 168 8.48 -15.67 -2.96
C ALA A 168 9.08 -15.79 -1.55
N LYS A 169 8.36 -16.42 -0.62
CA LYS A 169 8.85 -16.67 0.75
C LYS A 169 10.10 -17.53 0.78
N ALA A 170 10.14 -18.62 0.01
CA ALA A 170 11.30 -19.49 -0.07
C ALA A 170 12.55 -18.78 -0.59
N LYS A 171 12.38 -17.77 -1.44
CA LYS A 171 13.46 -16.96 -2.03
C LYS A 171 13.72 -15.64 -1.28
N GLY A 172 12.92 -15.29 -0.28
CA GLY A 172 13.05 -14.02 0.46
C GLY A 172 12.64 -12.78 -0.34
N LEU A 173 11.77 -12.95 -1.34
CA LEU A 173 11.26 -11.88 -2.21
C LEU A 173 10.07 -11.18 -1.58
N LYS A 174 9.88 -9.89 -1.92
CA LYS A 174 8.69 -9.13 -1.54
C LYS A 174 7.56 -9.37 -2.52
N THR A 175 6.32 -9.45 -2.00
CA THR A 175 5.11 -9.62 -2.82
C THR A 175 4.21 -8.39 -2.69
N LEU A 176 3.79 -7.87 -3.84
CA LEU A 176 2.86 -6.75 -3.93
C LEU A 176 1.66 -7.18 -4.77
N LEU A 177 0.45 -6.87 -4.33
CA LEU A 177 -0.78 -7.19 -5.06
C LEU A 177 -1.62 -5.95 -5.30
N ASP A 178 -1.88 -5.64 -6.57
CA ASP A 178 -3.01 -4.80 -6.93
C ASP A 178 -4.30 -5.61 -6.75
N ASN A 179 -5.03 -5.29 -5.67
CA ASN A 179 -6.26 -5.94 -5.25
C ASN A 179 -7.52 -5.14 -5.63
N THR A 180 -7.40 -4.24 -6.62
CA THR A 180 -8.47 -3.30 -7.01
C THR A 180 -9.77 -4.01 -7.34
N TRP A 181 -9.72 -5.12 -8.08
CA TRP A 181 -10.91 -5.88 -8.48
C TRP A 181 -11.52 -6.68 -7.34
N SER A 182 -10.70 -7.42 -6.59
CA SER A 182 -11.20 -8.29 -5.51
C SER A 182 -11.55 -7.50 -4.26
N THR A 183 -10.82 -6.45 -3.97
CA THR A 183 -10.91 -5.70 -2.70
C THR A 183 -10.73 -6.60 -1.47
N PRO A 184 -10.54 -6.08 -0.26
CA PRO A 184 -10.51 -6.91 0.95
C PRO A 184 -11.80 -7.70 1.21
N LEU A 185 -12.90 -7.35 0.53
CA LEU A 185 -14.17 -8.05 0.67
C LEU A 185 -14.13 -9.48 0.11
N PHE A 186 -13.43 -9.67 -1.02
CA PHE A 186 -13.36 -10.98 -1.70
C PHE A 186 -12.00 -11.65 -1.53
N LEU A 187 -10.94 -10.87 -1.27
CA LEU A 187 -9.59 -11.37 -1.06
C LEU A 187 -8.86 -10.55 0.00
N THR A 188 -8.68 -11.13 1.18
CA THR A 188 -7.80 -10.60 2.23
C THR A 188 -6.37 -10.99 1.88
N ALA A 189 -5.66 -10.07 1.20
CA ALA A 189 -4.38 -10.37 0.57
C ALA A 189 -3.27 -10.68 1.57
N LEU A 190 -3.20 -9.93 2.67
CA LEU A 190 -2.16 -10.12 3.70
C LEU A 190 -2.29 -11.47 4.40
N ASP A 191 -3.50 -11.99 4.60
CA ASP A 191 -3.73 -13.34 5.12
C ASP A 191 -3.17 -14.44 4.20
N LYS A 192 -3.04 -14.16 2.91
CA LYS A 192 -2.42 -15.07 1.94
C LYS A 192 -0.91 -14.96 1.92
N GLY A 193 -0.36 -14.01 2.68
CA GLY A 193 1.08 -13.81 2.82
C GLY A 193 1.67 -12.82 1.84
N ILE A 194 0.85 -12.00 1.21
CA ILE A 194 1.28 -10.80 0.47
C ILE A 194 1.86 -9.79 1.46
N ASP A 195 2.95 -9.12 1.09
CA ASP A 195 3.58 -8.11 1.95
C ASP A 195 2.88 -6.73 1.85
N LEU A 196 2.44 -6.34 0.64
CA LEU A 196 1.74 -5.08 0.37
C LEU A 196 0.54 -5.30 -0.57
N THR A 197 -0.56 -4.65 -0.28
CA THR A 197 -1.76 -4.69 -1.11
C THR A 197 -2.35 -3.29 -1.27
#